data_27797bcbac1973f8b7e3943c141ea3d9
#
_entry.id   27797bcbac1973f8b7e3943c141ea3d9
#
_cell.length_a   1.000
_cell.length_b   1.000
_cell.length_c   1.000
_cell.angle_alpha   90.00
_cell.angle_beta   90.00
_cell.angle_gamma   90.00
#
_symmetry.space_group_name_H-M   'P 1'
#
loop_
_entity.id
_entity.type
_entity.pdbx_description
1 polymer ?
#
loop_
_entity_poly.entity_id
_entity_poly.type
_entity_poly.pdbx_seq_one_letter_code
_entity_poly.pdbx_strand_id
1 'polypeptide(L)'
;MSQRTKGKCKYCGKEYTAGYMSRHLSSCKERQKRLAEEKGKRQCGYFLLYISAKYNSDYWLFLEMRDTATLKELDDFLRDIWLECCGHLSAFDISGTRYEVMPAETFLWGEPAKSMNCKLKSVLETGMTIDYEYDFGSTTELLIKAVDYRTGCMQKEKITILSRNNPVEYLCMECGKKPARLLCTECYWEGEGFLCEDCAKTHECGEEMLLN
;
A
#
# COMPACT_ATOMS: atom_id res chain seq x y z
N MET A 1 19.18 -0.80 -15.82
CA MET A 1 18.15 0.12 -15.26
C MET A 1 16.89 -0.69 -15.09
N SER A 2 16.41 -0.90 -13.89
CA SER A 2 15.13 -1.58 -13.63
C SER A 2 14.01 -0.79 -14.30
N GLN A 3 13.18 -1.47 -15.10
CA GLN A 3 12.04 -0.85 -15.76
C GLN A 3 10.97 -0.63 -14.69
N ARG A 4 10.63 0.62 -14.38
CA ARG A 4 9.62 0.97 -13.37
C ARG A 4 8.31 0.26 -13.67
N THR A 5 7.71 -0.34 -12.66
CA THR A 5 6.42 -1.04 -12.76
C THR A 5 5.31 -0.10 -13.25
N LYS A 6 4.37 -0.68 -14.01
CA LYS A 6 3.16 -0.01 -14.46
C LYS A 6 1.95 -0.61 -13.77
N GLY A 7 0.85 0.11 -13.75
CA GLY A 7 -0.43 -0.37 -13.27
C GLY A 7 -1.58 0.18 -14.10
N LYS A 8 -2.72 -0.49 -14.04
CA LYS A 8 -3.93 -0.14 -14.81
C LYS A 8 -4.79 0.86 -14.06
N CYS A 9 -5.25 1.89 -14.76
CA CYS A 9 -6.30 2.77 -14.24
C CYS A 9 -7.64 2.02 -14.16
N LYS A 10 -8.28 2.03 -12.99
CA LYS A 10 -9.60 1.41 -12.75
C LYS A 10 -10.66 1.86 -13.75
N TYR A 11 -10.61 3.11 -14.20
CA TYR A 11 -11.66 3.73 -15.00
C TYR A 11 -11.49 3.52 -16.51
N CYS A 12 -10.29 3.73 -17.04
CA CYS A 12 -10.05 3.65 -18.49
C CYS A 12 -9.20 2.46 -18.93
N GLY A 13 -8.66 1.66 -18.01
CA GLY A 13 -7.84 0.48 -18.28
C GLY A 13 -6.43 0.78 -18.82
N LYS A 14 -6.06 2.04 -19.06
CA LYS A 14 -4.72 2.41 -19.56
C LYS A 14 -3.67 2.21 -18.46
N GLU A 15 -2.48 1.81 -18.90
CA GLU A 15 -1.35 1.53 -18.01
C GLU A 15 -0.36 2.69 -17.94
N TYR A 16 0.08 2.99 -16.71
CA TYR A 16 1.05 4.05 -16.44
C TYR A 16 1.96 3.65 -15.28
N THR A 17 3.16 4.22 -15.24
CA THR A 17 4.01 4.18 -14.04
C THR A 17 3.38 5.04 -12.94
N ALA A 18 3.76 4.83 -11.67
CA ALA A 18 3.21 5.57 -10.53
C ALA A 18 3.17 7.09 -10.73
N GLY A 19 4.27 7.71 -11.17
CA GLY A 19 4.34 9.16 -11.38
C GLY A 19 3.42 9.69 -12.49
N TYR A 20 3.20 8.91 -13.54
CA TYR A 20 2.23 9.24 -14.59
C TYR A 20 0.80 8.95 -14.15
N MET A 21 0.58 7.88 -13.39
CA MET A 21 -0.74 7.50 -12.85
C MET A 21 -1.30 8.60 -11.96
N SER A 22 -0.50 9.20 -11.09
CA SER A 22 -0.92 10.32 -10.25
C SER A 22 -1.54 11.46 -11.07
N ARG A 23 -0.84 11.93 -12.10
CA ARG A 23 -1.34 12.98 -13.02
C ARG A 23 -2.54 12.51 -13.85
N HIS A 24 -2.50 11.27 -14.32
CA HIS A 24 -3.59 10.70 -15.10
C HIS A 24 -4.89 10.64 -14.31
N LEU A 25 -4.88 10.21 -13.04
CA LEU A 25 -6.07 10.11 -12.20
C LEU A 25 -6.79 11.46 -12.05
N SER A 26 -6.07 12.57 -11.99
CA SER A 26 -6.68 13.91 -11.96
C SER A 26 -7.33 14.32 -13.27
N SER A 27 -6.81 13.85 -14.43
CA SER A 27 -7.25 14.23 -15.77
C SER A 27 -7.98 13.13 -16.55
N CYS A 28 -8.22 11.97 -15.95
CA CYS A 28 -8.87 10.83 -16.61
C CYS A 28 -10.34 11.14 -16.93
N LYS A 29 -10.67 11.24 -18.20
CA LYS A 29 -12.03 11.57 -18.67
C LYS A 29 -13.08 10.55 -18.19
N GLU A 30 -12.74 9.26 -18.20
CA GLU A 30 -13.66 8.22 -17.73
C GLU A 30 -13.91 8.32 -16.22
N ARG A 31 -12.87 8.66 -15.43
CA ARG A 31 -13.03 8.96 -14.01
C ARG A 31 -13.92 10.18 -13.79
N GLN A 32 -13.65 11.27 -14.48
CA GLN A 32 -14.43 12.50 -14.37
C GLN A 32 -15.90 12.27 -14.75
N LYS A 33 -16.15 11.53 -15.85
CA LYS A 33 -17.51 11.13 -16.25
C LYS A 33 -18.18 10.31 -15.16
N ARG A 34 -17.50 9.30 -14.62
CA ARG A 34 -18.05 8.46 -13.56
C ARG A 34 -18.39 9.25 -12.29
N LEU A 35 -17.50 10.18 -11.89
CA LEU A 35 -17.74 11.05 -10.75
C LEU A 35 -18.91 12.02 -10.98
N ALA A 36 -19.08 12.53 -12.18
CA ALA A 36 -20.22 13.40 -12.53
C ALA A 36 -21.56 12.64 -12.55
N GLU A 37 -21.54 11.32 -12.80
CA GLU A 37 -22.72 10.44 -12.78
C GLU A 37 -23.08 9.97 -11.37
N GLU A 38 -22.26 10.23 -10.36
CA GLU A 38 -22.53 9.86 -8.97
C GLU A 38 -23.83 10.50 -8.48
N LYS A 39 -24.76 9.67 -8.03
CA LYS A 39 -26.06 10.10 -7.48
C LYS A 39 -26.14 9.70 -6.03
N GLY A 40 -26.54 10.63 -5.19
CA GLY A 40 -26.76 10.36 -3.77
C GLY A 40 -27.06 11.65 -3.02
N LYS A 41 -27.84 11.53 -1.95
CA LYS A 41 -28.24 12.69 -1.13
C LYS A 41 -27.17 13.11 -0.15
N ARG A 42 -26.32 12.17 0.27
CA ARG A 42 -25.30 12.42 1.29
C ARG A 42 -23.94 12.67 0.64
N GLN A 43 -23.34 13.81 0.95
CA GLN A 43 -22.00 14.18 0.51
C GLN A 43 -20.96 13.81 1.57
N CYS A 44 -19.75 13.46 1.14
CA CYS A 44 -18.61 13.24 2.01
C CYS A 44 -17.29 13.60 1.27
N GLY A 45 -16.21 13.72 2.03
CA GLY A 45 -14.89 13.91 1.49
C GLY A 45 -14.18 12.60 1.18
N TYR A 46 -13.23 12.65 0.26
CA TYR A 46 -12.36 11.53 -0.12
C TYR A 46 -10.93 12.03 -0.28
N PHE A 47 -10.00 11.39 0.39
CA PHE A 47 -8.57 11.55 0.11
C PHE A 47 -8.17 10.61 -1.02
N LEU A 48 -7.40 11.13 -1.98
CA LEU A 48 -6.61 10.34 -2.91
C LEU A 48 -5.27 10.07 -2.25
N LEU A 49 -5.01 8.82 -1.91
CA LEU A 49 -3.76 8.38 -1.30
C LEU A 49 -2.90 7.64 -2.33
N TYR A 50 -1.63 7.98 -2.38
CA TYR A 50 -0.58 7.21 -3.03
C TYR A 50 0.20 6.49 -1.96
N ILE A 51 0.36 5.19 -2.09
CA ILE A 51 1.08 4.35 -1.14
C ILE A 51 2.16 3.59 -1.89
N SER A 52 3.36 3.53 -1.35
CA SER A 52 4.48 2.78 -1.92
C SER A 52 5.34 2.15 -0.84
N ALA A 53 5.97 1.02 -1.17
CA ALA A 53 7.03 0.50 -0.33
C ALA A 53 8.18 1.51 -0.29
N LYS A 54 8.73 1.78 0.90
CA LYS A 54 9.72 2.84 1.14
C LYS A 54 11.02 2.60 0.39
N TYR A 55 11.47 1.35 0.36
CA TYR A 55 12.74 0.96 -0.24
C TYR A 55 12.60 0.22 -1.58
N ASN A 56 11.36 -0.03 -2.03
CA ASN A 56 11.12 -0.71 -3.31
C ASN A 56 10.00 0.00 -4.10
N SER A 57 10.40 0.89 -4.99
CA SER A 57 9.48 1.71 -5.81
C SER A 57 8.65 0.91 -6.83
N ASP A 58 8.88 -0.40 -6.95
CA ASP A 58 8.11 -1.28 -7.82
C ASP A 58 6.74 -1.64 -7.24
N TYR A 59 6.59 -1.53 -5.90
CA TYR A 59 5.34 -1.76 -5.21
C TYR A 59 4.66 -0.45 -4.86
N TRP A 60 3.50 -0.21 -5.45
CA TRP A 60 2.72 0.99 -5.22
C TRP A 60 1.23 0.78 -5.51
N LEU A 61 0.41 1.62 -4.92
CA LEU A 61 -1.02 1.71 -5.20
C LEU A 61 -1.55 3.14 -5.04
N PHE A 62 -2.65 3.42 -5.73
CA PHE A 62 -3.51 4.59 -5.54
C PHE A 62 -4.88 4.14 -5.06
N LEU A 63 -5.36 4.76 -4.02
CA LEU A 63 -6.71 4.52 -3.51
C LEU A 63 -7.43 5.83 -3.21
N GLU A 64 -8.76 5.80 -3.29
CA GLU A 64 -9.61 6.79 -2.65
C GLU A 64 -10.14 6.23 -1.35
N MET A 65 -10.01 7.02 -0.28
CA MET A 65 -10.52 6.66 1.03
C MET A 65 -11.38 7.78 1.59
N ARG A 66 -12.54 7.39 2.13
CA ARG A 66 -13.48 8.36 2.73
C ARG A 66 -12.83 9.06 3.91
N ASP A 67 -12.99 10.37 4.01
CA ASP A 67 -12.39 11.21 5.04
C ASP A 67 -12.87 10.90 6.47
N THR A 68 -14.05 10.27 6.59
CA THR A 68 -14.60 9.79 7.86
C THR A 68 -14.14 8.40 8.26
N ALA A 69 -13.41 7.71 7.38
CA ALA A 69 -12.71 6.48 7.75
C ALA A 69 -11.56 6.77 8.73
N THR A 70 -11.13 5.77 9.46
CA THR A 70 -10.09 5.90 10.49
C THR A 70 -8.73 5.43 9.98
N LEU A 71 -7.64 5.82 10.68
CA LEU A 71 -6.31 5.24 10.46
C LEU A 71 -6.33 3.73 10.70
N LYS A 72 -7.14 3.23 11.65
CA LYS A 72 -7.27 1.79 11.88
C LYS A 72 -7.85 1.05 10.66
N GLU A 73 -8.84 1.65 9.98
CA GLU A 73 -9.40 1.07 8.76
C GLU A 73 -8.39 1.10 7.60
N LEU A 74 -7.49 2.08 7.57
CA LEU A 74 -6.37 2.09 6.62
C LEU A 74 -5.33 1.03 6.96
N ASP A 75 -4.97 0.86 8.24
CA ASP A 75 -4.10 -0.20 8.73
C ASP A 75 -4.62 -1.59 8.36
N ASP A 76 -5.89 -1.87 8.66
CA ASP A 76 -6.54 -3.13 8.30
C ASP A 76 -6.48 -3.41 6.80
N PHE A 77 -6.79 -2.39 5.98
CA PHE A 77 -6.72 -2.51 4.53
C PHE A 77 -5.30 -2.80 4.02
N LEU A 78 -4.26 -2.15 4.59
CA LEU A 78 -2.87 -2.39 4.19
C LEU A 78 -2.41 -3.79 4.56
N ARG A 79 -2.83 -4.30 5.72
CA ARG A 79 -2.58 -5.68 6.14
C ARG A 79 -3.22 -6.68 5.18
N ASP A 80 -4.48 -6.47 4.81
CA ASP A 80 -5.22 -7.37 3.93
C ASP A 80 -4.64 -7.44 2.50
N ILE A 81 -3.99 -6.37 2.02
CA ILE A 81 -3.57 -6.29 0.61
C ILE A 81 -2.08 -6.53 0.40
N TRP A 82 -1.23 -6.25 1.39
CA TRP A 82 0.22 -6.23 1.18
C TRP A 82 1.07 -6.81 2.30
N LEU A 83 0.55 -6.85 3.52
CA LEU A 83 1.38 -7.17 4.67
C LEU A 83 1.22 -8.62 5.09
N GLU A 84 2.17 -9.08 5.89
CA GLU A 84 2.20 -10.43 6.39
C GLU A 84 1.03 -10.71 7.34
N CYS A 85 0.49 -11.93 7.32
CA CYS A 85 -0.69 -12.33 8.08
C CYS A 85 -0.45 -12.54 9.59
N CYS A 86 0.77 -12.32 10.08
CA CYS A 86 1.20 -12.67 11.44
C CYS A 86 0.62 -11.80 12.55
N GLY A 87 -0.08 -10.70 12.22
CA GLY A 87 -0.78 -9.86 13.20
C GLY A 87 0.13 -9.00 14.08
N HIS A 88 1.35 -8.67 13.61
CA HIS A 88 2.28 -7.82 14.33
C HIS A 88 1.77 -6.39 14.55
N LEU A 89 2.46 -5.66 15.41
CA LEU A 89 2.16 -4.25 15.70
C LEU A 89 2.49 -3.38 14.49
N SER A 90 1.80 -2.25 14.40
CA SER A 90 2.00 -1.25 13.36
C SER A 90 1.83 0.16 13.91
N ALA A 91 2.41 1.12 13.22
CA ALA A 91 2.28 2.52 13.56
C ALA A 91 2.28 3.41 12.32
N PHE A 92 1.55 4.52 12.41
CA PHE A 92 1.70 5.67 11.52
C PHE A 92 2.49 6.76 12.24
N ASP A 93 3.45 7.38 11.55
CA ASP A 93 4.00 8.67 11.95
C ASP A 93 3.45 9.76 11.04
N ILE A 94 2.75 10.72 11.64
CA ILE A 94 2.14 11.85 10.95
C ILE A 94 2.68 13.13 11.56
N SER A 95 3.60 13.77 10.86
CA SER A 95 4.23 15.01 11.30
C SER A 95 4.83 14.92 12.72
N GLY A 96 5.49 13.81 13.04
CA GLY A 96 6.13 13.54 14.33
C GLY A 96 5.17 13.07 15.42
N THR A 97 3.90 12.84 15.09
CA THR A 97 2.94 12.23 16.02
C THR A 97 2.75 10.77 15.64
N ARG A 98 3.04 9.86 16.57
CA ARG A 98 2.87 8.41 16.40
C ARG A 98 1.45 7.97 16.72
N TYR A 99 0.88 7.12 15.87
CA TYR A 99 -0.45 6.53 16.03
C TYR A 99 -0.36 5.01 16.03
N GLU A 100 -0.96 4.35 17.03
CA GLU A 100 -0.93 2.89 17.21
C GLU A 100 -2.33 2.33 17.46
N VAL A 101 -2.50 1.02 17.24
CA VAL A 101 -3.79 0.34 17.50
C VAL A 101 -4.09 0.35 19.00
N MET A 102 -3.10 0.02 19.81
CA MET A 102 -3.16 0.02 21.27
C MET A 102 -1.99 0.83 21.82
N PRO A 103 -2.13 2.16 21.89
CA PRO A 103 -1.07 3.00 22.46
C PRO A 103 -0.87 2.66 23.94
N ALA A 104 0.39 2.56 24.37
CA ALA A 104 0.72 2.38 25.77
C ALA A 104 0.28 3.61 26.58
N GLU A 105 -0.28 3.38 27.78
CA GLU A 105 -0.74 4.48 28.67
C GLU A 105 0.43 5.30 29.23
N THR A 106 1.62 4.69 29.34
CA THR A 106 2.83 5.34 29.85
C THR A 106 4.02 5.10 28.94
N PHE A 107 4.70 6.15 28.57
CA PHE A 107 5.98 6.09 27.89
C PHE A 107 7.09 6.56 28.83
N LEU A 108 8.16 5.79 28.93
CA LEU A 108 9.33 6.19 29.74
C LEU A 108 10.11 7.35 29.10
N TRP A 109 9.96 7.55 27.78
CA TRP A 109 10.67 8.59 27.02
C TRP A 109 9.79 9.06 25.85
N GLY A 110 9.40 10.34 25.84
CA GLY A 110 8.64 10.96 24.76
C GLY A 110 7.12 11.09 25.01
N GLU A 111 6.40 11.64 24.03
CA GLU A 111 4.93 11.70 24.09
C GLU A 111 4.33 10.32 23.78
N PRO A 112 3.26 9.92 24.50
CA PRO A 112 2.59 8.65 24.23
C PRO A 112 1.97 8.66 22.83
N ALA A 113 1.99 7.49 22.18
CA ALA A 113 1.32 7.31 20.90
C ALA A 113 -0.19 7.59 21.04
N LYS A 114 -0.80 8.12 19.97
CA LYS A 114 -2.25 8.32 19.88
C LYS A 114 -2.94 7.09 19.27
N SER A 115 -4.23 6.97 19.49
CA SER A 115 -5.01 5.86 18.93
C SER A 115 -5.26 6.05 17.43
N MET A 116 -5.11 4.96 16.66
CA MET A 116 -5.52 4.88 15.25
C MET A 116 -7.04 5.00 15.04
N ASN A 117 -7.86 4.97 16.10
CA ASN A 117 -9.31 5.18 16.02
C ASN A 117 -9.70 6.64 15.78
N CYS A 118 -8.87 7.40 15.10
CA CYS A 118 -9.13 8.77 14.67
C CYS A 118 -9.46 8.83 13.18
N LYS A 119 -10.33 9.77 12.80
CA LYS A 119 -10.74 9.93 11.40
C LYS A 119 -9.65 10.57 10.57
N LEU A 120 -9.49 10.15 9.31
CA LEU A 120 -8.49 10.70 8.40
C LEU A 120 -8.56 12.23 8.32
N LYS A 121 -9.77 12.80 8.19
CA LYS A 121 -9.96 14.26 8.13
C LYS A 121 -9.50 15.06 9.36
N SER A 122 -9.22 14.40 10.48
CA SER A 122 -8.70 15.06 11.69
C SER A 122 -7.18 15.04 11.77
N VAL A 123 -6.52 14.30 10.88
CA VAL A 123 -5.07 14.08 10.96
C VAL A 123 -4.36 14.23 9.60
N LEU A 124 -5.10 14.24 8.48
CA LEU A 124 -4.53 14.36 7.14
C LEU A 124 -4.89 15.68 6.49
N GLU A 125 -3.94 16.22 5.75
CA GLU A 125 -4.10 17.32 4.81
C GLU A 125 -3.46 16.94 3.45
N THR A 126 -3.99 17.50 2.36
CA THR A 126 -3.41 17.31 1.03
C THR A 126 -1.96 17.78 0.98
N GLY A 127 -1.09 16.96 0.42
CA GLY A 127 0.35 17.20 0.34
C GLY A 127 1.16 16.54 1.44
N MET A 128 0.55 16.10 2.54
CA MET A 128 1.26 15.38 3.61
C MET A 128 1.84 14.06 3.12
N THR A 129 2.98 13.70 3.68
CA THR A 129 3.60 12.38 3.58
C THR A 129 3.63 11.78 4.97
N ILE A 130 3.29 10.52 5.08
CA ILE A 130 3.11 9.76 6.30
C ILE A 130 4.00 8.54 6.19
N ASP A 131 4.79 8.26 7.22
CA ASP A 131 5.50 6.99 7.36
C ASP A 131 4.58 5.97 8.03
N TYR A 132 4.59 4.74 7.54
CA TYR A 132 3.88 3.61 8.14
C TYR A 132 4.85 2.46 8.31
N GLU A 133 4.83 1.86 9.48
CA GLU A 133 5.66 0.73 9.89
C GLU A 133 4.77 -0.44 10.32
N TYR A 134 5.09 -1.62 9.82
CA TYR A 134 4.50 -2.89 10.24
C TYR A 134 5.59 -3.83 10.69
N ASP A 135 5.38 -4.55 11.79
CA ASP A 135 6.33 -5.42 12.47
C ASP A 135 7.62 -4.69 12.88
N PHE A 136 7.72 -4.34 14.17
CA PHE A 136 8.87 -3.59 14.68
C PHE A 136 10.15 -4.45 14.84
N GLY A 137 10.06 -5.78 14.59
CA GLY A 137 11.21 -6.69 14.55
C GLY A 137 11.81 -6.79 13.14
N SER A 138 10.99 -7.14 12.14
CA SER A 138 11.36 -7.23 10.71
C SER A 138 10.54 -6.21 9.92
N THR A 139 10.88 -4.93 10.07
CA THR A 139 9.99 -3.83 9.71
C THR A 139 9.73 -3.71 8.21
N THR A 140 8.47 -3.86 7.81
CA THR A 140 7.98 -3.44 6.49
C THR A 140 7.55 -1.98 6.56
N GLU A 141 8.21 -1.12 5.79
CA GLU A 141 7.96 0.31 5.77
C GLU A 141 7.26 0.77 4.49
N LEU A 142 6.18 1.54 4.67
CA LEU A 142 5.46 2.16 3.56
C LEU A 142 5.48 3.69 3.69
N LEU A 143 5.50 4.37 2.53
CA LEU A 143 5.25 5.80 2.42
C LEU A 143 3.84 6.04 1.89
N ILE A 144 3.06 6.86 2.60
CA ILE A 144 1.69 7.22 2.23
C ILE A 144 1.64 8.72 1.98
N LYS A 145 1.23 9.11 0.79
CA LYS A 145 1.07 10.52 0.43
C LYS A 145 -0.39 10.85 0.19
N ALA A 146 -0.91 11.86 0.88
CA ALA A 146 -2.21 12.45 0.59
C ALA A 146 -2.08 13.36 -0.64
N VAL A 147 -2.40 12.80 -1.84
CA VAL A 147 -2.14 13.45 -3.13
C VAL A 147 -3.17 14.52 -3.43
N ASP A 148 -4.44 14.26 -3.11
CA ASP A 148 -5.57 15.12 -3.45
C ASP A 148 -6.74 14.88 -2.49
N TYR A 149 -7.68 15.82 -2.48
CA TYR A 149 -8.93 15.70 -1.73
C TYR A 149 -10.09 16.19 -2.58
N ARG A 150 -11.18 15.41 -2.61
CA ARG A 150 -12.42 15.80 -3.28
C ARG A 150 -13.64 15.61 -2.39
N THR A 151 -14.70 16.32 -2.71
CA THR A 151 -16.04 16.03 -2.20
C THR A 151 -16.86 15.29 -3.27
N GLY A 152 -17.77 14.45 -2.85
CA GLY A 152 -18.63 13.69 -3.76
C GLY A 152 -19.73 12.93 -3.02
N CYS A 153 -20.58 12.25 -3.78
CA CYS A 153 -21.62 11.43 -3.20
C CYS A 153 -21.03 10.28 -2.39
N MET A 154 -21.61 10.03 -1.23
CA MET A 154 -21.19 8.93 -0.36
C MET A 154 -21.40 7.58 -1.03
N GLN A 155 -20.31 6.88 -1.30
CA GLN A 155 -20.29 5.53 -1.87
C GLN A 155 -20.52 4.48 -0.78
N LYS A 156 -20.90 3.25 -1.16
CA LYS A 156 -21.06 2.12 -0.23
C LYS A 156 -19.71 1.79 0.43
N GLU A 157 -18.69 1.65 -0.36
CA GLU A 157 -17.34 1.30 0.10
C GLU A 157 -16.60 2.53 0.63
N LYS A 158 -15.85 2.35 1.72
CA LYS A 158 -15.04 3.40 2.31
C LYS A 158 -13.70 3.58 1.61
N ILE A 159 -13.17 2.50 1.02
CA ILE A 159 -11.88 2.44 0.36
C ILE A 159 -12.07 1.87 -1.04
N THR A 160 -11.46 2.49 -2.02
CA THR A 160 -11.52 2.07 -3.43
C THR A 160 -10.13 2.14 -4.04
N ILE A 161 -9.60 0.99 -4.48
CA ILE A 161 -8.34 0.97 -5.25
C ILE A 161 -8.61 1.55 -6.64
N LEU A 162 -7.83 2.57 -7.02
CA LEU A 162 -7.92 3.24 -8.32
C LEU A 162 -6.89 2.70 -9.32
N SER A 163 -5.73 2.28 -8.82
CA SER A 163 -4.66 1.64 -9.56
C SER A 163 -3.68 1.00 -8.58
N ARG A 164 -3.03 -0.08 -8.99
CA ARG A 164 -1.86 -0.66 -8.31
C ARG A 164 -0.88 -1.13 -9.36
N ASN A 165 0.39 -1.31 -8.98
CA ASN A 165 1.37 -1.92 -9.87
C ASN A 165 0.90 -3.31 -10.34
N ASN A 166 1.22 -3.64 -11.58
CA ASN A 166 1.11 -5.02 -12.07
C ASN A 166 2.07 -5.91 -11.25
N PRO A 167 1.80 -7.21 -11.14
CA PRO A 167 2.71 -8.13 -10.46
C PRO A 167 4.15 -7.94 -10.93
N VAL A 168 5.09 -7.91 -9.99
CA VAL A 168 6.53 -7.86 -10.28
C VAL A 168 6.96 -9.28 -10.64
N GLU A 169 7.49 -9.47 -11.85
CA GLU A 169 8.02 -10.75 -12.28
C GLU A 169 9.50 -10.84 -11.93
N TYR A 170 9.84 -11.76 -11.06
CA TYR A 170 11.22 -12.13 -10.77
C TYR A 170 11.61 -13.35 -11.61
N LEU A 171 12.82 -13.35 -12.13
CA LEU A 171 13.39 -14.55 -12.75
C LEU A 171 13.95 -15.47 -11.67
N CYS A 172 13.83 -16.76 -11.89
CA CYS A 172 14.48 -17.76 -11.06
C CYS A 172 15.98 -17.50 -10.99
N MET A 173 16.52 -17.37 -9.79
CA MET A 173 17.93 -17.01 -9.60
C MET A 173 18.88 -18.17 -9.89
N GLU A 174 18.42 -19.42 -9.80
CA GLU A 174 19.22 -20.59 -10.19
C GLU A 174 19.32 -20.76 -11.70
N CYS A 175 18.20 -20.83 -12.41
CA CYS A 175 18.26 -21.08 -13.84
C CYS A 175 18.28 -19.83 -14.72
N GLY A 176 17.89 -18.67 -14.21
CA GLY A 176 17.84 -17.40 -14.93
C GLY A 176 16.87 -17.35 -16.11
N LYS A 177 16.01 -18.36 -16.28
CA LYS A 177 15.18 -18.55 -17.49
C LYS A 177 13.69 -18.50 -17.25
N LYS A 178 13.22 -19.09 -16.15
CA LYS A 178 11.80 -19.21 -15.81
C LYS A 178 11.41 -18.13 -14.80
N PRO A 179 10.14 -17.66 -14.81
CA PRO A 179 9.66 -16.80 -13.74
C PRO A 179 9.71 -17.55 -12.40
N ALA A 180 10.13 -16.85 -11.36
CA ALA A 180 10.07 -17.35 -10.00
C ALA A 180 8.61 -17.46 -9.54
N ARG A 181 8.32 -18.49 -8.76
CA ARG A 181 7.02 -18.76 -8.14
C ARG A 181 7.13 -18.99 -6.64
N LEU A 182 8.33 -19.25 -6.18
CA LEU A 182 8.65 -19.56 -4.81
C LEU A 182 9.79 -18.67 -4.32
N LEU A 183 9.78 -18.37 -3.04
CA LEU A 183 10.84 -17.66 -2.33
C LEU A 183 11.39 -18.58 -1.25
N CYS A 184 12.68 -18.87 -1.30
CA CYS A 184 13.38 -19.47 -0.17
C CYS A 184 13.64 -18.40 0.89
N THR A 185 13.09 -18.58 2.07
CA THR A 185 13.20 -17.59 3.15
C THR A 185 14.60 -17.49 3.73
N GLU A 186 15.37 -18.58 3.70
CA GLU A 186 16.77 -18.58 4.14
C GLU A 186 17.67 -17.81 3.17
N CYS A 187 17.62 -18.14 1.86
CA CYS A 187 18.44 -17.51 0.85
C CYS A 187 18.07 -16.05 0.56
N TYR A 188 16.83 -15.66 0.88
CA TYR A 188 16.35 -14.29 0.65
C TYR A 188 17.18 -13.22 1.36
N TRP A 189 17.68 -13.53 2.57
CA TRP A 189 18.52 -12.61 3.33
C TRP A 189 19.91 -12.38 2.73
N GLU A 190 20.35 -13.29 1.87
CA GLU A 190 21.60 -13.17 1.10
C GLU A 190 21.41 -12.49 -0.26
N GLY A 191 20.17 -12.04 -0.55
CA GLY A 191 19.81 -11.42 -1.82
C GLY A 191 19.46 -12.41 -2.93
N GLU A 192 19.30 -13.68 -2.58
CA GLU A 192 18.97 -14.82 -3.45
C GLU A 192 17.60 -15.39 -3.04
N GLY A 193 17.21 -16.54 -3.60
CA GLY A 193 16.04 -17.27 -3.12
C GLY A 193 14.81 -17.24 -4.01
N PHE A 194 14.78 -16.41 -5.06
CA PHE A 194 13.68 -16.45 -6.05
C PHE A 194 13.81 -17.68 -6.95
N LEU A 195 12.89 -18.64 -6.81
CA LEU A 195 12.96 -19.95 -7.46
C LEU A 195 11.76 -20.22 -8.37
N CYS A 196 11.97 -20.86 -9.52
CA CYS A 196 10.88 -21.48 -10.26
C CYS A 196 10.54 -22.85 -9.65
N GLU A 197 9.34 -23.36 -9.95
CA GLU A 197 8.85 -24.64 -9.41
C GLU A 197 9.80 -25.83 -9.65
N ASP A 198 10.58 -25.81 -10.74
CA ASP A 198 11.49 -26.90 -11.04
C ASP A 198 12.78 -26.82 -10.22
N CYS A 199 13.38 -25.63 -10.10
CA CYS A 199 14.59 -25.44 -9.30
C CYS A 199 14.30 -25.61 -7.80
N ALA A 200 13.13 -25.19 -7.32
CA ALA A 200 12.73 -25.39 -5.94
C ALA A 200 12.73 -26.86 -5.52
N LYS A 201 12.40 -27.80 -6.41
CA LYS A 201 12.42 -29.24 -6.10
C LYS A 201 13.81 -29.80 -5.76
N THR A 202 14.85 -29.13 -6.19
CA THR A 202 16.26 -29.54 -5.97
C THR A 202 16.99 -28.59 -5.02
N HIS A 203 16.32 -27.54 -4.57
CA HIS A 203 16.86 -26.59 -3.62
C HIS A 203 16.94 -27.21 -2.21
N GLU A 204 18.09 -27.14 -1.57
CA GLU A 204 18.36 -27.87 -0.32
C GLU A 204 17.95 -27.14 0.97
N CYS A 205 17.45 -25.91 0.87
CA CYS A 205 16.99 -25.13 2.04
C CYS A 205 15.57 -25.53 2.48
N GLY A 206 15.27 -25.32 3.77
CA GLY A 206 14.11 -25.98 4.42
C GLY A 206 12.75 -25.31 4.25
N GLU A 207 12.65 -24.02 3.92
CA GLU A 207 11.36 -23.30 3.89
C GLU A 207 11.18 -22.47 2.63
N GLU A 208 10.10 -22.75 1.91
CA GLU A 208 9.69 -22.03 0.71
C GLU A 208 8.34 -21.34 0.91
N MET A 209 8.20 -20.11 0.41
CA MET A 209 6.95 -19.36 0.37
C MET A 209 6.51 -19.12 -1.07
N LEU A 210 5.19 -19.20 -1.31
CA LEU A 210 4.62 -18.83 -2.62
C LEU A 210 4.75 -17.31 -2.83
N LEU A 211 5.24 -16.93 -4.01
CA LEU A 211 5.20 -15.54 -4.48
C LEU A 211 3.81 -15.25 -5.06
N ASN A 212 3.08 -14.36 -4.44
CA ASN A 212 1.75 -13.88 -4.87
C ASN A 212 1.82 -12.67 -5.81
#